data_a84c267a60967b8da9f4d68e01b8c0d1
#
_entry.id   a84c267a60967b8da9f4d68e01b8c0d1
#
_cell.length_a   1.000
_cell.length_b   1.000
_cell.length_c   1.000
_cell.angle_alpha   90.00
_cell.angle_beta   90.00
_cell.angle_gamma   90.00
#
_symmetry.space_group_name_H-M   'P 1'
#
loop_
_entity.id
_entity.type
_entity.pdbx_description
1 polymer ?
#
loop_
_entity_poly.entity_id
_entity_poly.type
_entity_poly.pdbx_seq_one_letter_code
_entity_poly.pdbx_strand_id
1 'polypeptide(L)'
;MGEFYNPDKLYKGGSRNNSLINKKMIFRVLGVLLFIESAMFLLCAAVSLCYGEQDYQYFLYTILLNTLVGGVLLICSRGAENRLTRRDGYCIVTFTWFLFTLFGMLPFYFSRGIPSVTDAFFETMSGFTTTGATILDDIESLSHGLLFWRSLTQWIGGLGIVFFTIAVLPIFGGGTIQLFSAEAIGVTHDKTHPRIDVMAKWLWMIYAILTIAETVLLMIGGMSFFDAVCHSFSTTATGGYSTKQASVAYWNSPFIEYVIAIFMILSGINFSLYFMCLKGKGKRLFQDDEFRWFMKSVSILTLVITFALVFQNHYDWEKAFRRALFQVATAHTSCGFATDDYNLWPSFTWMLLIFAMLSGGCTGSTSGGIKNMRLMILARNIKNEFKRMLHPRAVLPVRVNRQVISPSIIASVNTFFVFYLFCILAGWILLMFFGVGIIEAMSTVISSLGNVGPGLGAFGPAFSWAALPDAAKWILSFLMLIGRLELFAVLLLFYSGFWERR
;
A
#
# COMPACT_ATOMS: atom_id res chain seq x y z
N MET A 1 40.96 33.61 30.59
CA MET A 1 39.75 33.50 31.44
C MET A 1 38.60 33.19 30.54
N GLY A 2 38.19 31.94 30.57
CA GLY A 2 37.14 31.40 29.67
C GLY A 2 35.77 31.56 30.33
N GLU A 3 34.86 32.23 29.65
CA GLU A 3 33.45 32.20 30.01
C GLU A 3 32.86 30.83 29.60
N PHE A 4 32.40 30.08 30.57
CA PHE A 4 31.71 28.82 30.40
C PHE A 4 30.40 29.05 29.62
N TYR A 5 30.31 28.46 28.44
CA TYR A 5 29.09 28.32 27.65
C TYR A 5 28.06 27.51 28.47
N ASN A 6 27.02 28.18 28.95
CA ASN A 6 25.93 27.56 29.68
C ASN A 6 24.75 27.35 28.73
N PRO A 7 24.48 26.08 28.28
CA PRO A 7 23.40 25.79 27.32
C PRO A 7 21.99 26.01 27.89
N ASP A 8 21.83 26.17 29.22
CA ASP A 8 20.53 26.29 29.87
C ASP A 8 19.90 27.70 29.79
N LYS A 9 20.62 28.70 29.31
CA LYS A 9 20.11 30.08 29.21
C LYS A 9 19.29 30.39 27.96
N LEU A 10 19.22 29.50 26.97
CA LEU A 10 18.49 29.72 25.71
C LEU A 10 17.04 29.25 25.73
N TYR A 11 16.52 28.67 26.82
CA TYR A 11 15.17 28.13 26.92
C TYR A 11 14.30 28.78 28.01
N LYS A 12 14.38 30.09 28.19
CA LYS A 12 13.41 30.83 29.04
C LYS A 12 12.54 31.72 28.16
N GLY A 13 11.36 31.24 27.82
CA GLY A 13 10.32 32.05 27.19
C GLY A 13 9.29 31.23 26.38
N GLY A 14 8.38 30.54 27.04
CA GLY A 14 7.24 29.87 26.38
C GLY A 14 6.51 28.97 27.35
N SER A 15 5.26 29.27 27.62
CA SER A 15 4.31 28.49 28.44
C SER A 15 4.49 26.98 28.28
N ARG A 16 4.86 26.31 29.40
CA ARG A 16 5.03 24.85 29.49
C ARG A 16 3.67 24.13 29.45
N ASN A 17 3.06 24.00 28.29
CA ASN A 17 2.14 22.89 28.06
C ASN A 17 2.95 21.70 27.53
N ASN A 18 3.64 21.01 28.46
CA ASN A 18 4.47 19.83 28.19
C ASN A 18 3.59 18.57 27.97
N SER A 19 2.59 18.61 27.09
CA SER A 19 1.93 17.38 26.66
C SER A 19 2.82 16.63 25.65
N LEU A 20 3.10 15.36 25.92
CA LEU A 20 3.89 14.45 25.05
C LEU A 20 3.35 14.35 23.63
N ILE A 21 2.05 14.58 23.47
CA ILE A 21 1.28 14.47 22.24
C ILE A 21 0.40 15.71 22.10
N ASN A 22 0.44 16.33 20.95
CA ASN A 22 -0.38 17.48 20.62
C ASN A 22 -1.78 17.03 20.10
N LYS A 23 -2.66 16.61 21.03
CA LYS A 23 -4.01 16.12 20.72
C LYS A 23 -4.81 17.08 19.84
N LYS A 24 -4.70 18.40 20.10
CA LYS A 24 -5.43 19.41 19.33
C LYS A 24 -4.98 19.45 17.88
N MET A 25 -3.68 19.30 17.62
CA MET A 25 -3.15 19.27 16.26
C MET A 25 -3.54 17.98 15.53
N ILE A 26 -3.56 16.85 16.23
CA ILE A 26 -4.08 15.57 15.69
C ILE A 26 -5.53 15.75 15.25
N PHE A 27 -6.41 16.28 16.12
CA PHE A 27 -7.82 16.52 15.78
C PHE A 27 -7.99 17.47 14.60
N ARG A 28 -7.14 18.50 14.50
CA ARG A 28 -7.15 19.43 13.37
C ARG A 28 -6.85 18.72 12.05
N VAL A 29 -5.79 17.92 12.01
CA VAL A 29 -5.41 17.18 10.79
C VAL A 29 -6.49 16.17 10.42
N LEU A 30 -6.96 15.36 11.37
CA LEU A 30 -8.01 14.37 11.13
C LEU A 30 -9.31 15.03 10.66
N GLY A 31 -9.72 16.17 11.26
CA GLY A 31 -10.90 16.91 10.83
C GLY A 31 -10.80 17.39 9.38
N VAL A 32 -9.65 17.95 8.97
CA VAL A 32 -9.43 18.37 7.57
C VAL A 32 -9.48 17.18 6.61
N LEU A 33 -8.88 16.05 7.00
CA LEU A 33 -8.85 14.84 6.17
C LEU A 33 -10.26 14.27 5.95
N LEU A 34 -11.15 14.33 6.95
CA LEU A 34 -12.55 13.94 6.78
C LEU A 34 -13.29 14.85 5.77
N PHE A 35 -12.98 16.14 5.71
CA PHE A 35 -13.55 17.01 4.66
C PHE A 35 -13.04 16.63 3.26
N ILE A 36 -11.78 16.21 3.14
CA ILE A 36 -11.25 15.72 1.87
C ILE A 36 -11.96 14.44 1.45
N GLU A 37 -12.18 13.49 2.38
CA GLU A 37 -12.95 12.27 2.11
C GLU A 37 -14.39 12.59 1.70
N SER A 38 -15.02 13.59 2.33
CA SER A 38 -16.35 14.08 1.92
C SER A 38 -16.36 14.60 0.48
N ALA A 39 -15.30 15.28 0.05
CA ALA A 39 -15.18 15.73 -1.33
C ALA A 39 -15.05 14.54 -2.31
N MET A 40 -14.41 13.45 -1.90
CA MET A 40 -14.34 12.22 -2.71
C MET A 40 -15.72 11.54 -2.82
N PHE A 41 -16.50 11.51 -1.76
CA PHE A 41 -17.89 11.03 -1.82
C PHE A 41 -18.76 11.86 -2.76
N LEU A 42 -18.52 13.17 -2.90
CA LEU A 42 -19.23 14.00 -3.88
C LEU A 42 -18.95 13.55 -5.31
N LEU A 43 -17.70 13.13 -5.62
CA LEU A 43 -17.37 12.57 -6.94
C LEU A 43 -18.14 11.26 -7.18
N CYS A 44 -18.23 10.39 -6.18
CA CYS A 44 -18.98 9.14 -6.29
C CYS A 44 -20.47 9.38 -6.47
N ALA A 45 -21.04 10.33 -5.73
CA ALA A 45 -22.44 10.75 -5.89
C ALA A 45 -22.70 11.31 -7.31
N ALA A 46 -21.76 12.08 -7.87
CA ALA A 46 -21.85 12.55 -9.24
C ALA A 46 -21.84 11.42 -10.27
N VAL A 47 -20.99 10.40 -10.06
CA VAL A 47 -20.98 9.18 -10.91
C VAL A 47 -22.32 8.47 -10.83
N SER A 48 -22.88 8.22 -9.64
CA SER A 48 -24.21 7.61 -9.48
C SER A 48 -25.28 8.39 -10.24
N LEU A 49 -25.28 9.71 -10.14
CA LEU A 49 -26.24 10.57 -10.85
C LEU A 49 -26.07 10.47 -12.38
N CYS A 50 -24.83 10.40 -12.89
CA CYS A 50 -24.59 10.24 -14.31
C CYS A 50 -25.12 8.92 -14.89
N TYR A 51 -25.14 7.86 -14.06
CA TYR A 51 -25.71 6.56 -14.44
C TYR A 51 -27.22 6.44 -14.08
N GLY A 52 -27.84 7.47 -13.49
CA GLY A 52 -29.26 7.48 -13.12
C GLY A 52 -29.59 6.58 -11.93
N GLU A 53 -28.60 6.24 -11.10
CA GLU A 53 -28.76 5.36 -9.94
C GLU A 53 -29.19 6.18 -8.70
N GLN A 54 -29.91 5.56 -7.78
CA GLN A 54 -30.42 6.25 -6.57
C GLN A 54 -29.48 6.21 -5.38
N ASP A 55 -28.39 5.50 -5.46
CA ASP A 55 -27.41 5.32 -4.41
C ASP A 55 -26.62 6.59 -4.06
N TYR A 56 -26.69 7.66 -4.88
CA TYR A 56 -26.15 8.98 -4.54
C TYR A 56 -26.63 9.49 -3.18
N GLN A 57 -27.84 9.08 -2.74
CA GLN A 57 -28.40 9.46 -1.43
C GLN A 57 -27.55 8.94 -0.28
N TYR A 58 -27.02 7.72 -0.37
CA TYR A 58 -26.18 7.13 0.66
C TYR A 58 -24.84 7.85 0.78
N PHE A 59 -24.27 8.30 -0.35
CA PHE A 59 -23.11 9.18 -0.33
C PHE A 59 -23.40 10.50 0.34
N LEU A 60 -24.57 11.13 0.10
CA LEU A 60 -24.96 12.37 0.75
C LEU A 60 -25.13 12.21 2.26
N TYR A 61 -25.75 11.12 2.73
CA TYR A 61 -25.85 10.82 4.17
C TYR A 61 -24.45 10.66 4.79
N THR A 62 -23.55 9.97 4.11
CA THR A 62 -22.17 9.79 4.58
C THR A 62 -21.42 11.13 4.61
N ILE A 63 -21.58 11.99 3.60
CA ILE A 63 -20.98 13.33 3.57
C ILE A 63 -21.48 14.16 4.76
N LEU A 64 -22.78 14.13 5.05
CA LEU A 64 -23.36 14.87 6.18
C LEU A 64 -22.74 14.42 7.51
N LEU A 65 -22.66 13.11 7.73
CA LEU A 65 -22.07 12.55 8.96
C LEU A 65 -20.58 12.86 9.06
N ASN A 66 -19.84 12.69 7.97
CA ASN A 66 -18.40 12.89 7.90
C ASN A 66 -18.03 14.37 8.11
N THR A 67 -18.75 15.30 7.49
CA THR A 67 -18.55 16.74 7.67
C THR A 67 -18.94 17.20 9.06
N LEU A 68 -19.97 16.62 9.69
CA LEU A 68 -20.36 16.89 11.06
C LEU A 68 -19.24 16.49 12.03
N VAL A 69 -18.72 15.26 11.92
CA VAL A 69 -17.64 14.79 12.78
C VAL A 69 -16.35 15.58 12.52
N GLY A 70 -16.02 15.84 11.25
CA GLY A 70 -14.88 16.68 10.87
C GLY A 70 -14.98 18.09 11.46
N GLY A 71 -16.17 18.68 11.41
CA GLY A 71 -16.47 19.99 12.03
C GLY A 71 -16.27 20.00 13.54
N VAL A 72 -16.76 18.97 14.25
CA VAL A 72 -16.54 18.80 15.70
C VAL A 72 -15.05 18.70 16.01
N LEU A 73 -14.29 17.89 15.27
CA LEU A 73 -12.84 17.77 15.46
C LEU A 73 -12.13 19.11 15.25
N LEU A 74 -12.52 19.90 14.23
CA LEU A 74 -11.95 21.23 13.99
C LEU A 74 -12.30 22.21 15.12
N ILE A 75 -13.51 22.19 15.66
CA ILE A 75 -13.90 23.01 16.80
C ILE A 75 -13.06 22.63 18.04
N CYS A 76 -12.93 21.33 18.34
CA CYS A 76 -12.10 20.85 19.44
C CYS A 76 -10.61 21.16 19.29
N SER A 77 -10.16 21.43 18.06
CA SER A 77 -8.77 21.76 17.75
C SER A 77 -8.43 23.25 17.89
N ARG A 78 -9.39 24.11 18.26
CA ARG A 78 -9.16 25.55 18.41
C ARG A 78 -8.03 25.83 19.41
N GLY A 79 -7.10 26.71 19.02
CA GLY A 79 -5.91 27.03 19.81
C GLY A 79 -4.84 25.92 19.75
N ALA A 80 -4.82 25.07 18.70
CA ALA A 80 -3.75 24.12 18.48
C ALA A 80 -2.45 24.85 18.14
N GLU A 81 -1.37 24.48 18.82
CA GLU A 81 -0.01 24.92 18.45
C GLU A 81 0.44 24.22 17.18
N ASN A 82 1.00 24.96 16.23
CA ASN A 82 1.51 24.42 14.95
C ASN A 82 2.85 23.67 15.13
N ARG A 83 2.93 22.79 16.12
CA ARG A 83 4.11 21.97 16.40
C ARG A 83 3.70 20.51 16.33
N LEU A 84 4.35 19.75 15.43
CA LEU A 84 4.19 18.31 15.29
C LEU A 84 5.47 17.61 15.72
N THR A 85 5.34 16.64 16.61
CA THR A 85 6.41 15.71 16.98
C THR A 85 6.34 14.45 16.12
N ARG A 86 7.40 13.62 16.15
CA ARG A 86 7.35 12.29 15.50
C ARG A 86 6.25 11.40 16.06
N ARG A 87 5.97 11.51 17.38
CA ARG A 87 4.88 10.76 18.02
C ARG A 87 3.52 11.17 17.49
N ASP A 88 3.28 12.48 17.34
CA ASP A 88 2.05 12.99 16.72
C ASP A 88 1.87 12.44 15.29
N GLY A 89 2.96 12.38 14.53
CA GLY A 89 2.95 11.82 13.17
C GLY A 89 2.48 10.37 13.12
N TYR A 90 2.99 9.50 13.98
CA TYR A 90 2.53 8.10 14.05
C TYR A 90 1.06 7.98 14.44
N CYS A 91 0.60 8.79 15.41
CA CYS A 91 -0.81 8.84 15.78
C CYS A 91 -1.69 9.31 14.61
N ILE A 92 -1.32 10.42 13.96
CA ILE A 92 -2.08 10.97 12.83
C ILE A 92 -2.22 9.92 11.73
N VAL A 93 -1.12 9.32 11.29
CA VAL A 93 -1.13 8.34 10.22
C VAL A 93 -2.06 7.17 10.58
N THR A 94 -1.84 6.52 11.71
CA THR A 94 -2.63 5.33 12.09
C THR A 94 -4.12 5.65 12.26
N PHE A 95 -4.45 6.75 12.96
CA PHE A 95 -5.86 7.13 13.16
C PHE A 95 -6.53 7.60 11.87
N THR A 96 -5.79 8.19 10.92
CA THR A 96 -6.35 8.55 9.62
C THR A 96 -6.80 7.32 8.85
N TRP A 97 -5.96 6.28 8.75
CA TRP A 97 -6.34 5.04 8.07
C TRP A 97 -7.56 4.39 8.69
N PHE A 98 -7.61 4.35 10.03
CA PHE A 98 -8.76 3.81 10.75
C PHE A 98 -10.04 4.63 10.52
N LEU A 99 -9.97 5.96 10.60
CA LEU A 99 -11.14 6.84 10.40
C LEU A 99 -11.63 6.80 8.94
N PHE A 100 -10.74 6.84 7.97
CA PHE A 100 -11.11 6.71 6.57
C PHE A 100 -11.79 5.37 6.27
N THR A 101 -11.32 4.29 6.89
CA THR A 101 -12.01 3.00 6.76
C THR A 101 -13.38 3.03 7.43
N LEU A 102 -13.48 3.64 8.61
CA LEU A 102 -14.73 3.71 9.38
C LEU A 102 -15.81 4.53 8.67
N PHE A 103 -15.45 5.66 8.08
CA PHE A 103 -16.40 6.49 7.33
C PHE A 103 -16.56 5.99 5.89
N GLY A 104 -15.49 5.50 5.28
CA GLY A 104 -15.50 4.96 3.93
C GLY A 104 -16.35 3.70 3.74
N MET A 105 -16.62 2.95 4.81
CA MET A 105 -17.52 1.80 4.76
C MET A 105 -19.01 2.17 4.73
N LEU A 106 -19.36 3.39 5.15
CA LEU A 106 -20.76 3.78 5.32
C LEU A 106 -21.59 3.76 4.03
N PRO A 107 -21.10 4.18 2.85
CA PRO A 107 -21.86 4.03 1.61
C PRO A 107 -22.24 2.58 1.31
N PHE A 108 -21.31 1.62 1.53
CA PHE A 108 -21.57 0.19 1.35
C PHE A 108 -22.63 -0.32 2.34
N TYR A 109 -22.53 0.10 3.59
CA TYR A 109 -23.46 -0.31 4.66
C TYR A 109 -24.86 0.29 4.47
N PHE A 110 -24.96 1.59 4.18
CA PHE A 110 -26.27 2.27 4.02
C PHE A 110 -27.00 1.84 2.76
N SER A 111 -26.30 1.55 1.67
CA SER A 111 -26.87 1.02 0.44
C SER A 111 -27.34 -0.44 0.57
N ARG A 112 -26.93 -1.12 1.64
CA ARG A 112 -27.09 -2.57 1.82
C ARG A 112 -26.36 -3.40 0.74
N GLY A 113 -25.48 -2.79 -0.02
CA GLY A 113 -24.58 -3.53 -0.91
C GLY A 113 -23.67 -4.48 -0.14
N ILE A 114 -23.28 -4.06 1.09
CA ILE A 114 -22.59 -4.92 2.08
C ILE A 114 -23.29 -4.71 3.44
N PRO A 115 -24.25 -5.56 3.81
CA PRO A 115 -25.08 -5.35 5.00
C PRO A 115 -24.37 -5.63 6.33
N SER A 116 -23.27 -6.36 6.33
CA SER A 116 -22.46 -6.66 7.52
C SER A 116 -21.47 -5.53 7.78
N VAL A 117 -21.41 -5.04 9.03
CA VAL A 117 -20.42 -4.02 9.46
C VAL A 117 -18.99 -4.56 9.33
N THR A 118 -18.78 -5.83 9.72
CA THR A 118 -17.47 -6.49 9.60
C THR A 118 -17.01 -6.56 8.13
N ASP A 119 -17.90 -6.95 7.24
CA ASP A 119 -17.61 -7.10 5.82
C ASP A 119 -17.40 -5.73 5.15
N ALA A 120 -18.23 -4.73 5.45
CA ALA A 120 -18.07 -3.37 4.94
C ALA A 120 -16.75 -2.73 5.41
N PHE A 121 -16.37 -2.96 6.68
CA PHE A 121 -15.09 -2.50 7.21
C PHE A 121 -13.90 -3.21 6.53
N PHE A 122 -13.99 -4.54 6.36
CA PHE A 122 -12.97 -5.34 5.69
C PHE A 122 -12.75 -4.90 4.25
N GLU A 123 -13.82 -4.76 3.46
CA GLU A 123 -13.77 -4.32 2.06
C GLU A 123 -13.12 -2.94 1.95
N THR A 124 -13.53 -2.01 2.81
CA THR A 124 -13.00 -0.64 2.81
C THR A 124 -11.55 -0.57 3.29
N MET A 125 -11.18 -1.34 4.32
CA MET A 125 -9.78 -1.46 4.78
C MET A 125 -8.90 -2.04 3.67
N SER A 126 -9.36 -3.10 3.01
CA SER A 126 -8.69 -3.70 1.86
C SER A 126 -8.54 -2.70 0.71
N GLY A 127 -9.55 -1.85 0.48
CA GLY A 127 -9.49 -0.77 -0.50
C GLY A 127 -8.41 0.24 -0.17
N PHE A 128 -8.49 0.90 0.97
CA PHE A 128 -7.52 1.93 1.36
C PHE A 128 -6.10 1.40 1.50
N THR A 129 -5.92 0.20 2.07
CA THR A 129 -4.59 -0.42 2.18
C THR A 129 -4.07 -0.98 0.87
N THR A 130 -4.82 -0.81 -0.23
CA THR A 130 -4.50 -1.35 -1.56
C THR A 130 -4.22 -2.85 -1.54
N THR A 131 -4.93 -3.59 -0.68
CA THR A 131 -4.76 -5.04 -0.57
C THR A 131 -5.51 -5.77 -1.68
N GLY A 132 -6.75 -5.35 -2.00
CA GLY A 132 -7.52 -5.97 -3.09
C GLY A 132 -8.26 -7.25 -2.72
N ALA A 133 -8.16 -7.74 -1.48
CA ALA A 133 -9.00 -8.83 -0.99
C ALA A 133 -10.47 -8.37 -0.90
N THR A 134 -11.41 -9.14 -1.42
CA THR A 134 -12.83 -8.79 -1.45
C THR A 134 -13.69 -9.86 -0.77
N ILE A 135 -14.74 -9.38 -0.10
CA ILE A 135 -15.79 -10.24 0.45
C ILE A 135 -16.99 -10.36 -0.49
N LEU A 136 -16.96 -9.73 -1.64
CA LEU A 136 -18.08 -9.73 -2.58
C LEU A 136 -18.06 -10.98 -3.44
N ASP A 137 -19.16 -11.72 -3.42
CA ASP A 137 -19.39 -12.86 -4.29
C ASP A 137 -19.98 -12.46 -5.65
N ASP A 138 -20.60 -11.28 -5.71
CA ASP A 138 -21.14 -10.67 -6.92
C ASP A 138 -20.81 -9.19 -6.96
N ILE A 139 -19.71 -8.85 -7.63
CA ILE A 139 -19.23 -7.47 -7.77
C ILE A 139 -20.15 -6.68 -8.71
N GLU A 140 -20.68 -7.34 -9.72
CA GLU A 140 -21.45 -6.70 -10.79
C GLU A 140 -22.84 -6.26 -10.34
N SER A 141 -23.32 -6.73 -9.20
CA SER A 141 -24.58 -6.30 -8.58
C SER A 141 -24.48 -4.91 -7.91
N LEU A 142 -23.25 -4.42 -7.65
CA LEU A 142 -23.06 -3.11 -7.07
C LEU A 142 -23.29 -2.01 -8.12
N SER A 143 -23.85 -0.88 -7.66
CA SER A 143 -24.00 0.32 -8.47
C SER A 143 -22.66 0.91 -8.92
N HIS A 144 -22.68 1.68 -10.02
CA HIS A 144 -21.48 2.34 -10.54
C HIS A 144 -20.85 3.29 -9.52
N GLY A 145 -21.64 3.98 -8.72
CA GLY A 145 -21.12 4.84 -7.66
C GLY A 145 -20.30 4.09 -6.62
N LEU A 146 -20.80 2.93 -6.17
CA LEU A 146 -20.11 2.07 -5.20
C LEU A 146 -18.87 1.40 -5.80
N LEU A 147 -18.93 0.93 -7.06
CA LEU A 147 -17.78 0.39 -7.78
C LEU A 147 -16.69 1.45 -7.99
N PHE A 148 -17.11 2.68 -8.33
CA PHE A 148 -16.17 3.80 -8.44
C PHE A 148 -15.52 4.14 -7.09
N TRP A 149 -16.31 4.17 -6.00
CA TRP A 149 -15.78 4.38 -4.65
C TRP A 149 -14.75 3.31 -4.29
N ARG A 150 -15.07 2.06 -4.56
CA ARG A 150 -14.19 0.92 -4.34
C ARG A 150 -12.81 1.09 -5.01
N SER A 151 -12.78 1.47 -6.29
CA SER A 151 -11.55 1.74 -7.03
C SER A 151 -10.86 3.03 -6.57
N LEU A 152 -11.63 4.06 -6.22
CA LEU A 152 -11.11 5.33 -5.73
C LEU A 152 -10.42 5.19 -4.36
N THR A 153 -10.92 4.33 -3.45
CA THR A 153 -10.24 4.04 -2.18
C THR A 153 -8.84 3.51 -2.41
N GLN A 154 -8.65 2.62 -3.40
CA GLN A 154 -7.32 2.13 -3.76
C GLN A 154 -6.44 3.23 -4.35
N TRP A 155 -6.97 4.04 -5.25
CA TRP A 155 -6.22 5.13 -5.87
C TRP A 155 -5.70 6.13 -4.85
N ILE A 156 -6.53 6.51 -3.87
CA ILE A 156 -6.15 7.37 -2.74
C ILE A 156 -5.13 6.66 -1.84
N GLY A 157 -5.39 5.40 -1.51
CA GLY A 157 -4.53 4.58 -0.68
C GLY A 157 -3.15 4.32 -1.28
N GLY A 158 -3.06 4.23 -2.63
CA GLY A 158 -1.82 3.93 -3.35
C GLY A 158 -0.71 4.95 -3.14
N LEU A 159 -1.05 6.24 -3.21
CA LEU A 159 -0.07 7.31 -2.90
C LEU A 159 0.17 7.51 -1.40
N GLY A 160 -0.63 6.84 -0.59
CA GLY A 160 -0.66 7.07 0.83
C GLY A 160 -1.37 8.38 1.18
N ILE A 161 -2.19 8.30 2.21
CA ILE A 161 -2.91 9.46 2.78
C ILE A 161 -1.94 10.59 3.16
N VAL A 162 -0.67 10.27 3.40
CA VAL A 162 0.36 11.24 3.81
C VAL A 162 0.80 12.14 2.68
N PHE A 163 0.86 11.68 1.43
CA PHE A 163 1.09 12.60 0.32
C PHE A 163 -0.08 13.58 0.17
N PHE A 164 -1.31 13.15 0.45
CA PHE A 164 -2.46 14.04 0.59
C PHE A 164 -2.25 15.04 1.71
N THR A 165 -1.83 14.56 2.86
CA THR A 165 -1.57 15.39 4.04
C THR A 165 -0.42 16.38 3.79
N ILE A 166 0.64 16.00 3.09
CA ILE A 166 1.74 16.89 2.69
C ILE A 166 1.26 18.00 1.75
N ALA A 167 0.32 17.70 0.85
CA ALA A 167 -0.26 18.71 -0.02
C ALA A 167 -1.14 19.72 0.74
N VAL A 168 -1.76 19.30 1.86
CA VAL A 168 -2.67 20.10 2.68
C VAL A 168 -1.97 20.80 3.85
N LEU A 169 -0.97 20.19 4.46
CA LEU A 169 -0.26 20.74 5.61
C LEU A 169 0.51 22.07 5.38
N PRO A 170 1.03 22.39 4.18
CA PRO A 170 1.61 23.73 3.93
C PRO A 170 0.59 24.85 4.16
N ILE A 171 -0.71 24.56 4.00
CA ILE A 171 -1.80 25.50 4.29
C ILE A 171 -1.87 25.82 5.79
N PHE A 172 -1.36 24.92 6.64
CA PHE A 172 -1.37 25.07 8.11
C PHE A 172 -0.01 25.37 8.74
N GLY A 173 1.05 25.55 7.96
CA GLY A 173 2.29 26.20 8.41
C GLY A 173 3.28 25.36 9.23
N GLY A 174 3.41 24.05 9.01
CA GLY A 174 4.53 23.32 9.61
C GLY A 174 4.31 21.84 9.89
N GLY A 175 5.40 21.09 10.01
CA GLY A 175 5.35 19.69 10.46
C GLY A 175 5.33 18.61 9.35
N THR A 176 5.36 19.01 8.08
CA THR A 176 5.36 18.08 6.93
C THR A 176 6.48 17.03 6.96
N ILE A 177 7.65 17.38 7.46
CA ILE A 177 8.82 16.48 7.52
C ILE A 177 8.57 15.32 8.48
N GLN A 178 7.90 15.54 9.60
CA GLN A 178 7.64 14.53 10.61
C GLN A 178 6.60 13.50 10.14
N LEU A 179 5.58 13.95 9.40
CA LEU A 179 4.56 13.06 8.80
C LEU A 179 5.16 12.20 7.69
N PHE A 180 5.94 12.81 6.80
CA PHE A 180 6.66 12.07 5.75
C PHE A 180 7.63 11.02 6.34
N SER A 181 8.31 11.36 7.45
CA SER A 181 9.20 10.41 8.13
C SER A 181 8.45 9.28 8.83
N ALA A 182 7.18 9.48 9.20
CA ALA A 182 6.38 8.45 9.85
C ALA A 182 5.86 7.38 8.87
N GLU A 183 5.59 7.76 7.61
CA GLU A 183 5.14 6.84 6.56
C GLU A 183 6.30 6.33 5.69
N ALA A 184 7.28 7.17 5.40
CA ALA A 184 8.45 6.82 4.60
C ALA A 184 9.58 6.24 5.46
N ILE A 185 9.34 5.15 6.19
CA ILE A 185 10.39 4.37 6.89
C ILE A 185 11.16 3.54 5.85
N GLY A 186 11.61 4.19 4.78
CA GLY A 186 12.44 3.56 3.76
C GLY A 186 13.93 3.64 4.08
N VAL A 187 14.69 2.66 3.62
CA VAL A 187 16.14 2.50 3.82
C VAL A 187 16.96 3.62 3.16
N THR A 188 16.38 4.35 2.22
CA THR A 188 17.06 5.44 1.50
C THR A 188 16.24 6.72 1.53
N HIS A 189 16.73 7.72 2.28
CA HIS A 189 16.37 9.11 2.02
C HIS A 189 17.14 9.55 0.77
N ASP A 190 16.52 9.41 -0.39
CA ASP A 190 17.05 10.01 -1.60
C ASP A 190 16.90 11.54 -1.48
N LYS A 191 17.99 12.23 -1.08
CA LYS A 191 18.06 13.69 -0.92
C LYS A 191 18.04 14.38 -2.29
N THR A 192 17.06 14.05 -3.13
CA THR A 192 17.00 14.57 -4.50
C THR A 192 16.44 15.99 -4.59
N HIS A 193 15.76 16.48 -3.54
CA HIS A 193 15.28 17.86 -3.51
C HIS A 193 15.18 18.40 -2.07
N PRO A 194 15.61 19.68 -1.80
CA PRO A 194 15.54 20.27 -0.47
C PRO A 194 14.12 20.63 -0.03
N ARG A 195 13.11 20.55 -0.92
CA ARG A 195 11.72 20.90 -0.65
C ARG A 195 10.82 19.67 -0.87
N ILE A 196 10.28 19.15 0.20
CA ILE A 196 9.39 17.98 0.22
C ILE A 196 8.09 18.26 -0.55
N ASP A 197 7.58 19.48 -0.47
CA ASP A 197 6.39 19.94 -1.19
C ASP A 197 6.54 19.85 -2.72
N VAL A 198 7.70 20.17 -3.25
CA VAL A 198 8.00 20.05 -4.68
C VAL A 198 8.07 18.59 -5.09
N MET A 199 8.71 17.73 -4.28
CA MET A 199 8.79 16.30 -4.57
C MET A 199 7.41 15.64 -4.56
N ALA A 200 6.56 15.96 -3.58
CA ALA A 200 5.20 15.45 -3.51
C ALA A 200 4.37 15.80 -4.76
N LYS A 201 4.44 17.06 -5.24
CA LYS A 201 3.74 17.48 -6.47
C LYS A 201 4.19 16.69 -7.70
N TRP A 202 5.50 16.43 -7.83
CA TRP A 202 6.02 15.63 -8.94
C TRP A 202 5.57 14.17 -8.89
N LEU A 203 5.56 13.57 -7.69
CA LEU A 203 5.06 12.22 -7.51
C LEU A 203 3.58 12.10 -7.87
N TRP A 204 2.75 13.07 -7.44
CA TRP A 204 1.35 13.18 -7.83
C TRP A 204 1.18 13.27 -9.34
N MET A 205 1.97 14.12 -9.99
CA MET A 205 1.88 14.31 -11.44
C MET A 205 2.24 13.02 -12.19
N ILE A 206 3.31 12.32 -11.77
CA ILE A 206 3.71 11.05 -12.39
C ILE A 206 2.61 10.00 -12.21
N TYR A 207 2.04 9.92 -11.01
CA TYR A 207 0.94 9.01 -10.71
C TYR A 207 -0.29 9.28 -11.58
N ALA A 208 -0.69 10.53 -11.71
CA ALA A 208 -1.80 10.92 -12.57
C ALA A 208 -1.51 10.63 -14.05
N ILE A 209 -0.28 10.89 -14.52
CA ILE A 209 0.11 10.58 -15.92
C ILE A 209 0.02 9.09 -16.19
N LEU A 210 0.53 8.24 -15.28
CA LEU A 210 0.41 6.78 -15.43
C LEU A 210 -1.05 6.34 -15.47
N THR A 211 -1.88 6.84 -14.56
CA THR A 211 -3.32 6.53 -14.54
C THR A 211 -4.01 6.91 -15.85
N ILE A 212 -3.79 8.13 -16.34
CA ILE A 212 -4.41 8.60 -17.59
C ILE A 212 -3.91 7.81 -18.80
N ALA A 213 -2.61 7.55 -18.88
CA ALA A 213 -2.02 6.78 -19.97
C ALA A 213 -2.57 5.36 -20.03
N GLU A 214 -2.69 4.70 -18.88
CA GLU A 214 -3.28 3.38 -18.80
C GLU A 214 -4.77 3.39 -19.16
N THR A 215 -5.55 4.35 -18.65
CA THR A 215 -6.98 4.50 -19.02
C THR A 215 -7.15 4.57 -20.53
N VAL A 216 -6.36 5.41 -21.22
CA VAL A 216 -6.43 5.55 -22.68
C VAL A 216 -6.10 4.25 -23.39
N LEU A 217 -5.04 3.54 -22.95
CA LEU A 217 -4.66 2.26 -23.56
C LEU A 217 -5.70 1.16 -23.33
N LEU A 218 -6.32 1.11 -22.14
CA LEU A 218 -7.38 0.15 -21.86
C LEU A 218 -8.64 0.43 -22.69
N MET A 219 -8.99 1.70 -22.92
CA MET A 219 -10.07 2.06 -23.85
C MET A 219 -9.76 1.64 -25.29
N ILE A 220 -8.54 1.82 -25.77
CA ILE A 220 -8.09 1.33 -27.08
C ILE A 220 -8.20 -0.20 -27.14
N GLY A 221 -7.97 -0.89 -26.00
CA GLY A 221 -8.14 -2.34 -25.86
C GLY A 221 -9.59 -2.83 -25.87
N GLY A 222 -10.58 -1.92 -25.84
CA GLY A 222 -12.01 -2.23 -25.88
C GLY A 222 -12.71 -2.21 -24.52
N MET A 223 -12.09 -1.75 -23.46
CA MET A 223 -12.79 -1.50 -22.18
C MET A 223 -13.70 -0.27 -22.29
N SER A 224 -14.83 -0.28 -21.56
CA SER A 224 -15.64 0.92 -21.38
C SER A 224 -14.82 2.00 -20.65
N PHE A 225 -15.18 3.29 -20.83
CA PHE A 225 -14.51 4.38 -20.12
C PHE A 225 -14.53 4.16 -18.59
N PHE A 226 -15.68 3.72 -18.05
CA PHE A 226 -15.84 3.45 -16.63
C PHE A 226 -14.91 2.33 -16.14
N ASP A 227 -14.92 1.18 -16.83
CA ASP A 227 -14.05 0.06 -16.46
C ASP A 227 -12.57 0.44 -16.61
N ALA A 228 -12.18 1.16 -17.67
CA ALA A 228 -10.81 1.58 -17.89
C ALA A 228 -10.31 2.52 -16.78
N VAL A 229 -11.13 3.48 -16.33
CA VAL A 229 -10.78 4.38 -15.20
C VAL A 229 -10.65 3.59 -13.91
N CYS A 230 -11.62 2.72 -13.57
CA CYS A 230 -11.59 1.93 -12.35
C CYS A 230 -10.38 0.99 -12.28
N HIS A 231 -10.06 0.32 -13.41
CA HIS A 231 -8.88 -0.57 -13.47
C HIS A 231 -7.57 0.23 -13.41
N SER A 232 -7.46 1.36 -14.09
CA SER A 232 -6.28 2.21 -14.02
C SER A 232 -6.04 2.76 -12.61
N PHE A 233 -7.10 3.10 -11.87
CA PHE A 233 -7.00 3.48 -10.45
C PHE A 233 -6.39 2.35 -9.64
N SER A 234 -6.90 1.14 -9.81
CA SER A 234 -6.47 -0.04 -9.07
C SER A 234 -5.07 -0.50 -9.47
N THR A 235 -4.71 -0.46 -10.78
CA THR A 235 -3.37 -0.84 -11.28
C THR A 235 -2.30 0.10 -10.77
N THR A 236 -2.50 1.42 -10.95
CA THR A 236 -1.50 2.42 -10.56
C THR A 236 -1.30 2.45 -9.05
N ALA A 237 -2.37 2.17 -8.30
CA ALA A 237 -2.33 2.02 -6.86
C ALA A 237 -1.74 0.68 -6.41
N THR A 238 -1.57 -0.27 -7.33
CA THR A 238 -1.24 -1.67 -7.03
C THR A 238 -2.21 -2.31 -6.04
N GLY A 239 -3.54 -2.17 -6.30
CA GLY A 239 -4.58 -2.58 -5.37
C GLY A 239 -5.48 -3.72 -5.85
N GLY A 240 -5.68 -3.90 -7.17
CA GLY A 240 -6.30 -5.08 -7.79
C GLY A 240 -7.82 -5.19 -7.74
N TYR A 241 -8.53 -4.18 -7.28
CA TYR A 241 -9.99 -4.19 -7.39
C TYR A 241 -10.44 -4.07 -8.84
N SER A 242 -11.35 -4.95 -9.24
CA SER A 242 -11.99 -4.97 -10.55
C SER A 242 -13.48 -4.60 -10.44
N THR A 243 -14.05 -4.12 -11.54
CA THR A 243 -15.50 -3.95 -11.72
C THR A 243 -16.18 -5.26 -12.13
N LYS A 244 -15.40 -6.32 -12.38
CA LYS A 244 -15.87 -7.64 -12.83
C LYS A 244 -15.45 -8.73 -11.87
N GLN A 245 -16.35 -9.71 -11.63
CA GLN A 245 -16.06 -10.85 -10.76
C GLN A 245 -14.88 -11.69 -11.27
N ALA A 246 -14.79 -11.89 -12.58
CA ALA A 246 -13.69 -12.61 -13.20
C ALA A 246 -12.38 -11.78 -13.30
N SER A 247 -12.32 -10.60 -12.67
CA SER A 247 -11.17 -9.69 -12.75
C SER A 247 -10.80 -9.39 -14.21
N VAL A 248 -9.52 -9.28 -14.54
CA VAL A 248 -9.04 -8.98 -15.91
C VAL A 248 -9.33 -10.13 -16.89
N ALA A 249 -9.51 -11.35 -16.40
CA ALA A 249 -9.89 -12.49 -17.22
C ALA A 249 -11.21 -12.27 -17.99
N TYR A 250 -12.11 -11.40 -17.52
CA TYR A 250 -13.39 -11.06 -18.15
C TYR A 250 -13.22 -10.64 -19.62
N TRP A 251 -12.22 -9.82 -19.92
CA TRP A 251 -12.03 -9.30 -21.29
C TRP A 251 -11.36 -10.30 -22.23
N ASN A 252 -10.68 -11.31 -21.71
CA ASN A 252 -9.97 -12.34 -22.50
C ASN A 252 -9.16 -11.74 -23.67
N SER A 253 -8.54 -10.60 -23.45
CA SER A 253 -7.78 -9.84 -24.45
C SER A 253 -6.28 -9.82 -24.10
N PRO A 254 -5.43 -10.42 -24.93
CA PRO A 254 -3.97 -10.36 -24.74
C PRO A 254 -3.44 -8.94 -24.61
N PHE A 255 -3.99 -8.00 -25.39
CA PHE A 255 -3.59 -6.59 -25.34
C PHE A 255 -3.84 -5.98 -23.96
N ILE A 256 -5.06 -6.16 -23.41
CA ILE A 256 -5.42 -5.65 -22.07
C ILE A 256 -4.52 -6.29 -21.00
N GLU A 257 -4.29 -7.60 -21.05
CA GLU A 257 -3.45 -8.30 -20.11
C GLU A 257 -2.00 -7.76 -20.12
N TYR A 258 -1.41 -7.54 -21.31
CA TYR A 258 -0.06 -6.97 -21.41
C TYR A 258 0.00 -5.52 -20.93
N VAL A 259 -0.99 -4.69 -21.26
CA VAL A 259 -1.06 -3.29 -20.81
C VAL A 259 -1.07 -3.26 -19.28
N ILE A 260 -2.00 -3.97 -18.64
CA ILE A 260 -2.09 -4.00 -17.17
C ILE A 260 -0.80 -4.56 -16.55
N ALA A 261 -0.23 -5.65 -17.09
CA ALA A 261 1.02 -6.23 -16.57
C ALA A 261 2.18 -5.22 -16.62
N ILE A 262 2.31 -4.46 -17.72
CA ILE A 262 3.33 -3.43 -17.86
C ILE A 262 3.10 -2.31 -16.86
N PHE A 263 1.86 -1.81 -16.71
CA PHE A 263 1.57 -0.73 -15.77
C PHE A 263 1.69 -1.16 -14.30
N MET A 264 1.38 -2.42 -13.95
CA MET A 264 1.70 -2.98 -12.64
C MET A 264 3.22 -2.93 -12.37
N ILE A 265 4.05 -3.38 -13.32
CA ILE A 265 5.51 -3.33 -13.19
C ILE A 265 5.98 -1.87 -13.05
N LEU A 266 5.46 -0.94 -13.87
CA LEU A 266 5.78 0.48 -13.78
C LEU A 266 5.41 1.07 -12.41
N SER A 267 4.25 0.73 -11.87
CA SER A 267 3.80 1.18 -10.54
C SER A 267 4.62 0.56 -9.40
N GLY A 268 5.21 -0.61 -9.63
CA GLY A 268 6.14 -1.28 -8.70
C GLY A 268 7.55 -0.68 -8.67
N ILE A 269 7.90 0.25 -9.56
CA ILE A 269 9.21 0.93 -9.59
C ILE A 269 9.18 2.17 -8.69
N ASN A 270 10.33 2.53 -8.13
CA ASN A 270 10.48 3.75 -7.33
C ASN A 270 10.13 5.01 -8.14
N PHE A 271 9.09 5.73 -7.72
CA PHE A 271 8.61 6.95 -8.39
C PHE A 271 9.67 8.06 -8.50
N SER A 272 10.67 8.11 -7.58
CA SER A 272 11.77 9.07 -7.66
C SER A 272 12.65 8.85 -8.89
N LEU A 273 12.74 7.63 -9.42
CA LEU A 273 13.50 7.33 -10.63
C LEU A 273 12.82 7.93 -11.87
N TYR A 274 11.49 7.94 -11.93
CA TYR A 274 10.76 8.63 -13.02
C TYR A 274 11.03 10.13 -13.03
N PHE A 275 11.07 10.76 -11.85
CA PHE A 275 11.45 12.17 -11.75
C PHE A 275 12.86 12.43 -12.30
N MET A 276 13.80 11.51 -12.06
CA MET A 276 15.14 11.63 -12.65
C MET A 276 15.12 11.45 -14.17
N CYS A 277 14.28 10.54 -14.69
CA CYS A 277 14.11 10.35 -16.13
C CYS A 277 13.58 11.62 -16.81
N LEU A 278 12.56 12.27 -16.22
CA LEU A 278 12.00 13.53 -16.71
C LEU A 278 13.02 14.67 -16.73
N LYS A 279 14.02 14.64 -15.83
CA LYS A 279 15.17 15.57 -15.82
C LYS A 279 16.31 15.19 -16.79
N GLY A 280 16.06 14.33 -17.76
CA GLY A 280 17.07 13.91 -18.75
C GLY A 280 18.12 12.93 -18.21
N LYS A 281 17.97 12.38 -17.00
CA LYS A 281 18.93 11.45 -16.37
C LYS A 281 18.46 9.99 -16.45
N GLY A 282 17.81 9.58 -17.55
CA GLY A 282 17.21 8.24 -17.72
C GLY A 282 18.19 7.08 -17.57
N LYS A 283 19.49 7.28 -17.84
CA LYS A 283 20.52 6.26 -17.58
C LYS A 283 20.60 5.82 -16.12
N ARG A 284 20.19 6.68 -15.17
CA ARG A 284 20.19 6.35 -13.73
C ARG A 284 19.19 5.26 -13.37
N LEU A 285 18.07 5.15 -14.08
CA LEU A 285 17.10 4.08 -13.90
C LEU A 285 17.78 2.69 -14.08
N PHE A 286 18.49 2.52 -15.19
CA PHE A 286 19.18 1.26 -15.49
C PHE A 286 20.45 1.03 -14.65
N GLN A 287 20.95 2.04 -13.95
CA GLN A 287 22.10 1.93 -13.06
C GLN A 287 21.68 1.65 -11.60
N ASP A 288 20.41 1.82 -11.27
CA ASP A 288 19.89 1.58 -9.93
C ASP A 288 19.91 0.09 -9.58
N ASP A 289 20.50 -0.23 -8.43
CA ASP A 289 20.67 -1.62 -7.99
C ASP A 289 19.34 -2.28 -7.65
N GLU A 290 18.39 -1.53 -7.04
CA GLU A 290 17.07 -2.04 -6.66
C GLU A 290 16.21 -2.33 -7.88
N PHE A 291 16.19 -1.41 -8.86
CA PHE A 291 15.51 -1.60 -10.14
C PHE A 291 16.02 -2.85 -10.87
N ARG A 292 17.33 -3.03 -10.94
CA ARG A 292 17.94 -4.24 -11.57
C ARG A 292 17.56 -5.52 -10.84
N TRP A 293 17.55 -5.48 -9.50
CA TRP A 293 17.15 -6.62 -8.68
C TRP A 293 15.70 -6.98 -8.93
N PHE A 294 14.80 -5.98 -8.90
CA PHE A 294 13.37 -6.15 -9.17
C PHE A 294 13.11 -6.73 -10.57
N MET A 295 13.65 -6.12 -11.63
CA MET A 295 13.47 -6.61 -12.99
C MET A 295 14.03 -8.01 -13.21
N LYS A 296 15.17 -8.31 -12.59
CA LYS A 296 15.76 -9.65 -12.63
C LYS A 296 14.87 -10.68 -11.94
N SER A 297 14.31 -10.35 -10.78
CA SER A 297 13.39 -11.21 -10.05
C SER A 297 12.11 -11.49 -10.87
N VAL A 298 11.47 -10.44 -11.40
CA VAL A 298 10.30 -10.58 -12.29
C VAL A 298 10.62 -11.47 -13.48
N SER A 299 11.75 -11.23 -14.18
CA SER A 299 12.13 -12.01 -15.36
C SER A 299 12.40 -13.48 -15.04
N ILE A 300 13.14 -13.77 -13.97
CA ILE A 300 13.45 -15.16 -13.58
C ILE A 300 12.18 -15.91 -13.20
N LEU A 301 11.33 -15.33 -12.36
CA LEU A 301 10.08 -15.97 -11.92
C LEU A 301 9.14 -16.20 -13.11
N THR A 302 8.99 -15.21 -14.00
CA THR A 302 8.18 -15.35 -15.21
C THR A 302 8.69 -16.50 -16.08
N LEU A 303 9.98 -16.58 -16.36
CA LEU A 303 10.54 -17.65 -17.19
C LEU A 303 10.33 -19.03 -16.55
N VAL A 304 10.62 -19.19 -15.26
CA VAL A 304 10.48 -20.48 -14.57
C VAL A 304 9.00 -20.93 -14.60
N ILE A 305 8.06 -20.03 -14.31
CA ILE A 305 6.63 -20.36 -14.35
C ILE A 305 6.18 -20.65 -15.79
N THR A 306 6.64 -19.89 -16.80
CA THR A 306 6.34 -20.15 -18.21
C THR A 306 6.75 -21.57 -18.61
N PHE A 307 7.98 -21.98 -18.29
CA PHE A 307 8.44 -23.35 -18.58
C PHE A 307 7.56 -24.39 -17.87
N ALA A 308 7.18 -24.15 -16.60
CA ALA A 308 6.28 -25.05 -15.89
C ALA A 308 4.93 -25.20 -16.58
N LEU A 309 4.33 -24.10 -17.01
CA LEU A 309 3.00 -24.12 -17.67
C LEU A 309 3.07 -24.80 -19.05
N VAL A 310 4.14 -24.60 -19.81
CA VAL A 310 4.31 -25.27 -21.10
C VAL A 310 4.48 -26.79 -20.93
N PHE A 311 5.38 -27.21 -20.03
CA PHE A 311 5.72 -28.62 -19.91
C PHE A 311 4.77 -29.45 -19.06
N GLN A 312 4.10 -28.87 -18.07
CA GLN A 312 3.19 -29.60 -17.16
C GLN A 312 1.70 -29.35 -17.46
N ASN A 313 1.33 -28.11 -17.82
CA ASN A 313 -0.07 -27.78 -18.16
C ASN A 313 -0.33 -27.77 -19.68
N HIS A 314 0.67 -28.02 -20.50
CA HIS A 314 0.55 -28.06 -21.97
C HIS A 314 -0.03 -26.77 -22.59
N TYR A 315 0.29 -25.61 -21.99
CA TYR A 315 -0.09 -24.32 -22.55
C TYR A 315 0.79 -23.99 -23.76
N ASP A 316 0.21 -23.28 -24.75
CA ASP A 316 1.00 -22.65 -25.79
C ASP A 316 1.99 -21.63 -25.22
N TRP A 317 3.16 -21.50 -25.86
CA TRP A 317 4.25 -20.64 -25.38
C TRP A 317 3.80 -19.19 -25.11
N GLU A 318 3.01 -18.59 -26.02
CA GLU A 318 2.52 -17.24 -25.85
C GLU A 318 1.60 -17.14 -24.64
N LYS A 319 0.62 -18.03 -24.56
CA LYS A 319 -0.35 -18.07 -23.46
C LYS A 319 0.35 -18.32 -22.12
N ALA A 320 1.29 -19.25 -22.06
CA ALA A 320 2.08 -19.54 -20.87
C ALA A 320 2.88 -18.33 -20.41
N PHE A 321 3.59 -17.67 -21.34
CA PHE A 321 4.38 -16.48 -21.01
C PHE A 321 3.52 -15.31 -20.52
N ARG A 322 2.41 -15.03 -21.20
CA ARG A 322 1.49 -13.95 -20.84
C ARG A 322 0.86 -14.17 -19.48
N ARG A 323 0.34 -15.37 -19.21
CA ARG A 323 -0.24 -15.73 -17.91
C ARG A 323 0.80 -15.70 -16.78
N ALA A 324 1.99 -16.25 -17.02
CA ALA A 324 3.09 -16.21 -16.07
C ALA A 324 3.54 -14.78 -15.77
N LEU A 325 3.75 -13.95 -16.81
CA LEU A 325 4.15 -12.54 -16.65
C LEU A 325 3.10 -11.77 -15.83
N PHE A 326 1.82 -11.96 -16.16
CA PHE A 326 0.74 -11.28 -15.47
C PHE A 326 0.68 -11.67 -13.99
N GLN A 327 0.71 -12.99 -13.66
CA GLN A 327 0.62 -13.46 -12.29
C GLN A 327 1.89 -13.14 -11.47
N VAL A 328 3.06 -13.14 -12.09
CA VAL A 328 4.29 -12.68 -11.42
C VAL A 328 4.25 -11.17 -11.19
N ALA A 329 3.82 -10.37 -12.19
CA ALA A 329 3.69 -8.94 -12.04
C ALA A 329 2.70 -8.60 -10.91
N THR A 330 1.51 -9.21 -10.91
CA THR A 330 0.48 -8.96 -9.90
C THR A 330 0.92 -9.35 -8.49
N ALA A 331 1.58 -10.51 -8.32
CA ALA A 331 2.09 -10.97 -7.03
C ALA A 331 3.26 -10.13 -6.53
N HIS A 332 4.22 -9.81 -7.41
CA HIS A 332 5.44 -9.10 -7.03
C HIS A 332 5.22 -7.61 -6.78
N THR A 333 4.28 -6.98 -7.49
CA THR A 333 3.87 -5.60 -7.24
C THR A 333 2.79 -5.48 -6.19
N SER A 334 2.32 -6.60 -5.62
CA SER A 334 1.21 -6.65 -4.69
C SER A 334 -0.07 -6.00 -5.24
N CYS A 335 -0.35 -6.17 -6.55
CA CYS A 335 -1.53 -5.59 -7.16
C CYS A 335 -2.79 -6.42 -6.89
N GLY A 336 -2.76 -7.74 -7.15
CA GLY A 336 -3.86 -8.64 -6.83
C GLY A 336 -4.82 -8.97 -7.99
N PHE A 337 -4.67 -8.38 -9.18
CA PHE A 337 -5.47 -8.78 -10.34
C PHE A 337 -5.22 -10.24 -10.77
N ALA A 338 -6.24 -10.84 -11.36
CA ALA A 338 -6.18 -12.21 -11.85
C ALA A 338 -6.58 -12.30 -13.33
N THR A 339 -5.86 -13.15 -14.07
CA THR A 339 -6.19 -13.54 -15.45
C THR A 339 -6.37 -15.05 -15.58
N ASP A 340 -5.96 -15.80 -14.55
CA ASP A 340 -6.04 -17.27 -14.52
C ASP A 340 -6.14 -17.73 -13.07
N ASP A 341 -6.70 -18.92 -12.85
CA ASP A 341 -6.69 -19.57 -11.54
C ASP A 341 -5.38 -20.36 -11.35
N TYR A 342 -4.43 -19.78 -10.64
CA TYR A 342 -3.17 -20.43 -10.35
C TYR A 342 -3.28 -21.61 -9.37
N ASN A 343 -4.45 -21.85 -8.74
CA ASN A 343 -4.68 -23.09 -8.00
C ASN A 343 -4.63 -24.33 -8.91
N LEU A 344 -4.90 -24.15 -10.21
CA LEU A 344 -4.79 -25.20 -11.23
C LEU A 344 -3.37 -25.38 -11.78
N TRP A 345 -2.43 -24.55 -11.35
CA TRP A 345 -1.04 -24.61 -11.77
C TRP A 345 -0.24 -25.62 -10.93
N PRO A 346 0.93 -26.06 -11.40
CA PRO A 346 1.78 -26.94 -10.62
C PRO A 346 2.10 -26.37 -9.23
N SER A 347 1.97 -27.16 -8.17
CA SER A 347 2.03 -26.69 -6.77
C SER A 347 3.33 -25.95 -6.42
N PHE A 348 4.46 -26.28 -7.06
CA PHE A 348 5.70 -25.54 -6.80
C PHE A 348 5.64 -24.09 -7.27
N THR A 349 4.81 -23.77 -8.29
CA THR A 349 4.61 -22.38 -8.75
C THR A 349 3.92 -21.53 -7.70
N TRP A 350 3.11 -22.13 -6.81
CA TRP A 350 2.48 -21.43 -5.69
C TRP A 350 3.54 -20.88 -4.73
N MET A 351 4.61 -21.65 -4.45
CA MET A 351 5.72 -21.19 -3.60
C MET A 351 6.47 -20.04 -4.25
N LEU A 352 6.62 -20.05 -5.58
CA LEU A 352 7.23 -18.94 -6.32
C LEU A 352 6.37 -17.68 -6.26
N LEU A 353 5.03 -17.82 -6.37
CA LEU A 353 4.10 -16.69 -6.22
C LEU A 353 4.08 -16.15 -4.78
N ILE A 354 4.09 -17.02 -3.76
CA ILE A 354 4.23 -16.62 -2.35
C ILE A 354 5.53 -15.83 -2.14
N PHE A 355 6.64 -16.30 -2.71
CA PHE A 355 7.90 -15.56 -2.65
C PHE A 355 7.80 -14.19 -3.32
N ALA A 356 7.10 -14.09 -4.47
CA ALA A 356 6.84 -12.82 -5.14
C ALA A 356 5.99 -11.89 -4.26
N MET A 357 4.91 -12.40 -3.63
CA MET A 357 4.04 -11.64 -2.71
C MET A 357 4.83 -11.09 -1.51
N LEU A 358 5.73 -11.89 -0.92
CA LEU A 358 6.59 -11.45 0.18
C LEU A 358 7.60 -10.39 -0.26
N SER A 359 8.14 -10.53 -1.48
CA SER A 359 9.21 -9.65 -1.97
C SER A 359 8.75 -8.20 -2.12
N GLY A 360 7.54 -7.99 -2.64
CA GLY A 360 7.02 -6.66 -2.93
C GLY A 360 7.76 -5.92 -4.04
N GLY A 361 7.36 -4.71 -4.37
CA GLY A 361 8.04 -3.85 -5.35
C GLY A 361 9.24 -3.09 -4.78
N CYS A 362 9.67 -2.05 -5.51
CA CYS A 362 10.77 -1.18 -5.08
C CYS A 362 10.34 -0.25 -3.94
N THR A 363 11.28 0.16 -3.12
CA THR A 363 11.08 1.21 -2.11
C THR A 363 10.68 2.51 -2.79
N GLY A 364 9.65 3.19 -2.28
CA GLY A 364 9.10 4.40 -2.92
C GLY A 364 8.22 4.13 -4.14
N SER A 365 7.68 2.92 -4.27
CA SER A 365 6.56 2.53 -5.15
C SER A 365 5.27 2.41 -4.35
N THR A 366 4.14 2.23 -5.03
CA THR A 366 2.83 2.01 -4.41
C THR A 366 2.66 0.61 -3.82
N SER A 367 3.49 -0.36 -4.21
CA SER A 367 3.37 -1.76 -3.80
C SER A 367 3.57 -2.00 -2.30
N GLY A 368 2.99 -3.07 -1.76
CA GLY A 368 3.20 -3.58 -0.41
C GLY A 368 4.44 -4.48 -0.26
N GLY A 369 4.37 -5.43 0.66
CA GLY A 369 5.41 -6.43 0.93
C GLY A 369 6.65 -5.90 1.67
N ILE A 370 7.67 -6.74 1.78
CA ILE A 370 8.93 -6.43 2.50
C ILE A 370 9.75 -5.35 1.80
N LYS A 371 9.55 -5.13 0.51
CA LYS A 371 10.31 -4.29 -0.42
C LYS A 371 11.65 -4.89 -0.85
N ASN A 372 11.91 -4.79 -2.15
CA ASN A 372 13.12 -5.35 -2.78
C ASN A 372 14.42 -4.83 -2.18
N MET A 373 14.47 -3.56 -1.77
CA MET A 373 15.64 -2.96 -1.13
C MET A 373 16.06 -3.73 0.13
N ARG A 374 15.09 -4.07 1.00
CA ARG A 374 15.39 -4.79 2.24
C ARG A 374 15.89 -6.20 1.95
N LEU A 375 15.27 -6.92 1.00
CA LEU A 375 15.72 -8.25 0.58
C LEU A 375 17.12 -8.21 -0.03
N MET A 376 17.42 -7.21 -0.85
CA MET A 376 18.75 -7.03 -1.45
C MET A 376 19.81 -6.75 -0.37
N ILE A 377 19.51 -5.93 0.64
CA ILE A 377 20.43 -5.65 1.76
C ILE A 377 20.66 -6.93 2.56
N LEU A 378 19.62 -7.71 2.87
CA LEU A 378 19.73 -9.00 3.56
C LEU A 378 20.61 -9.97 2.79
N ALA A 379 20.36 -10.14 1.48
CA ALA A 379 21.14 -11.04 0.64
C ALA A 379 22.62 -10.64 0.57
N ARG A 380 22.92 -9.32 0.46
CA ARG A 380 24.29 -8.81 0.48
C ARG A 380 24.93 -8.97 1.85
N ASN A 381 24.18 -8.79 2.93
CA ASN A 381 24.68 -8.99 4.30
C ASN A 381 25.03 -10.48 4.53
N ILE A 382 24.13 -11.41 4.17
CA ILE A 382 24.38 -12.86 4.27
C ILE A 382 25.65 -13.24 3.50
N LYS A 383 25.79 -12.74 2.26
CA LYS A 383 27.01 -12.98 1.46
C LYS A 383 28.27 -12.46 2.14
N ASN A 384 28.20 -11.32 2.82
CA ASN A 384 29.32 -10.75 3.55
C ASN A 384 29.64 -11.57 4.82
N GLU A 385 28.62 -12.13 5.52
CA GLU A 385 28.85 -13.01 6.66
C GLU A 385 29.62 -14.28 6.27
N PHE A 386 29.26 -14.94 5.16
CA PHE A 386 30.06 -16.08 4.66
C PHE A 386 31.52 -15.69 4.36
N LYS A 387 31.72 -14.48 3.81
CA LYS A 387 33.10 -14.00 3.56
C LYS A 387 33.83 -13.69 4.87
N ARG A 388 33.14 -13.18 5.92
CA ARG A 388 33.77 -12.96 7.23
C ARG A 388 34.17 -14.24 7.91
N MET A 389 33.39 -15.32 7.77
CA MET A 389 33.76 -16.63 8.29
C MET A 389 35.08 -17.14 7.70
N LEU A 390 35.31 -16.85 6.38
CA LEU A 390 36.56 -17.21 5.69
C LEU A 390 37.71 -16.23 5.96
N HIS A 391 37.37 -14.94 6.15
CA HIS A 391 38.32 -13.86 6.35
C HIS A 391 37.91 -12.97 7.53
N PRO A 392 38.11 -13.39 8.80
CA PRO A 392 37.54 -12.69 10.00
C PRO A 392 38.01 -11.25 10.16
N ARG A 393 39.18 -10.88 9.60
CA ARG A 393 39.72 -9.51 9.68
C ARG A 393 39.28 -8.59 8.54
N ALA A 394 38.50 -9.11 7.56
CA ALA A 394 38.10 -8.33 6.40
C ALA A 394 36.98 -7.31 6.77
N VAL A 395 37.17 -6.06 6.39
CA VAL A 395 36.14 -5.02 6.49
C VAL A 395 35.27 -5.10 5.23
N LEU A 396 34.05 -5.65 5.38
CA LEU A 396 33.13 -5.94 4.29
C LEU A 396 31.85 -5.09 4.44
N PRO A 397 31.84 -3.84 3.94
CA PRO A 397 30.65 -3.00 4.01
C PRO A 397 29.59 -3.49 3.02
N VAL A 398 28.32 -3.45 3.43
CA VAL A 398 27.18 -3.59 2.51
C VAL A 398 27.06 -2.30 1.72
N ARG A 399 26.98 -2.38 0.39
CA ARG A 399 26.85 -1.23 -0.51
C ARG A 399 25.58 -1.35 -1.34
N VAL A 400 24.91 -0.23 -1.56
CA VAL A 400 23.76 -0.09 -2.47
C VAL A 400 24.00 1.17 -3.30
N ASN A 401 23.81 1.11 -4.59
CA ASN A 401 24.09 2.24 -5.51
C ASN A 401 25.49 2.86 -5.28
N ARG A 402 26.48 2.01 -5.04
CA ARG A 402 27.89 2.37 -4.69
C ARG A 402 28.07 3.07 -3.34
N GLN A 403 26.99 3.31 -2.58
CA GLN A 403 27.04 3.91 -1.24
C GLN A 403 27.10 2.83 -0.15
N VAL A 404 27.88 3.11 0.90
CA VAL A 404 28.00 2.21 2.05
C VAL A 404 26.76 2.39 2.94
N ILE A 405 26.09 1.29 3.25
CA ILE A 405 24.94 1.27 4.17
C ILE A 405 25.46 1.22 5.61
N SER A 406 24.92 2.09 6.47
CA SER A 406 25.31 2.12 7.88
C SER A 406 24.89 0.84 8.61
N PRO A 407 25.66 0.38 9.61
CA PRO A 407 25.30 -0.78 10.43
C PRO A 407 23.93 -0.65 11.12
N SER A 408 23.52 0.56 11.49
CA SER A 408 22.21 0.82 12.09
C SER A 408 21.05 0.54 11.13
N ILE A 409 21.19 0.86 9.85
CA ILE A 409 20.20 0.55 8.82
C ILE A 409 20.12 -0.97 8.62
N ILE A 410 21.27 -1.67 8.58
CA ILE A 410 21.30 -3.14 8.44
C ILE A 410 20.60 -3.79 9.64
N ALA A 411 20.87 -3.32 10.86
CA ALA A 411 20.20 -3.80 12.07
C ALA A 411 18.68 -3.56 12.02
N SER A 412 18.23 -2.38 11.56
CA SER A 412 16.80 -2.08 11.38
C SER A 412 16.14 -2.99 10.34
N VAL A 413 16.82 -3.30 9.23
CA VAL A 413 16.31 -4.21 8.21
C VAL A 413 16.19 -5.64 8.75
N ASN A 414 17.18 -6.11 9.51
CA ASN A 414 17.14 -7.43 10.14
C ASN A 414 15.99 -7.51 11.15
N THR A 415 15.82 -6.49 12.00
CA THR A 415 14.73 -6.41 12.98
C THR A 415 13.36 -6.41 12.29
N PHE A 416 13.22 -5.61 11.22
CA PHE A 416 11.99 -5.58 10.43
C PHE A 416 11.65 -6.97 9.87
N PHE A 417 12.62 -7.65 9.29
CA PHE A 417 12.42 -8.97 8.68
C PHE A 417 11.99 -10.02 9.70
N VAL A 418 12.69 -10.08 10.84
CA VAL A 418 12.32 -10.99 11.93
C VAL A 418 10.90 -10.70 12.44
N PHE A 419 10.58 -9.43 12.62
CA PHE A 419 9.26 -9.03 13.12
C PHE A 419 8.15 -9.27 12.09
N TYR A 420 8.44 -9.11 10.81
CA TYR A 420 7.51 -9.44 9.73
C TYR A 420 7.18 -10.94 9.73
N LEU A 421 8.18 -11.81 9.86
CA LEU A 421 7.97 -13.26 9.97
C LEU A 421 7.20 -13.63 11.24
N PHE A 422 7.46 -12.94 12.35
CA PHE A 422 6.69 -13.13 13.59
C PHE A 422 5.22 -12.77 13.39
N CYS A 423 4.91 -11.66 12.73
CA CYS A 423 3.53 -11.28 12.43
C CYS A 423 2.83 -12.31 11.52
N ILE A 424 3.54 -12.87 10.52
CA ILE A 424 3.00 -13.96 9.69
C ILE A 424 2.66 -15.16 10.56
N LEU A 425 3.60 -15.61 11.37
CA LEU A 425 3.42 -16.80 12.22
C LEU A 425 2.27 -16.60 13.22
N ALA A 426 2.23 -15.46 13.89
CA ALA A 426 1.18 -15.14 14.86
C ALA A 426 -0.20 -15.07 14.18
N GLY A 427 -0.32 -14.37 13.03
CA GLY A 427 -1.56 -14.30 12.26
C GLY A 427 -2.00 -15.67 11.76
N TRP A 428 -1.07 -16.48 11.25
CA TRP A 428 -1.34 -17.83 10.76
C TRP A 428 -1.92 -18.73 11.88
N ILE A 429 -1.29 -18.75 13.06
CA ILE A 429 -1.78 -19.52 14.23
C ILE A 429 -3.17 -19.02 14.65
N LEU A 430 -3.38 -17.69 14.70
CA LEU A 430 -4.67 -17.12 15.08
C LEU A 430 -5.79 -17.50 14.09
N LEU A 431 -5.54 -17.48 12.79
CA LEU A 431 -6.55 -17.88 11.81
C LEU A 431 -6.88 -19.37 11.91
N MET A 432 -5.87 -20.23 12.11
CA MET A 432 -6.12 -21.66 12.33
C MET A 432 -6.93 -21.90 13.61
N PHE A 433 -6.73 -21.12 14.67
CA PHE A 433 -7.54 -21.18 15.88
C PHE A 433 -9.02 -20.89 15.60
N PHE A 434 -9.33 -20.03 14.64
CA PHE A 434 -10.70 -19.75 14.19
C PHE A 434 -11.20 -20.72 13.11
N GLY A 435 -10.52 -21.82 12.85
CA GLY A 435 -10.97 -22.91 11.97
C GLY A 435 -10.64 -22.71 10.48
N VAL A 436 -9.78 -21.77 10.11
CA VAL A 436 -9.32 -21.62 8.73
C VAL A 436 -8.27 -22.69 8.41
N GLY A 437 -8.34 -23.30 7.23
CA GLY A 437 -7.39 -24.34 6.78
C GLY A 437 -5.93 -23.85 6.77
N ILE A 438 -4.99 -24.78 6.86
CA ILE A 438 -3.55 -24.45 7.03
C ILE A 438 -3.01 -23.58 5.87
N ILE A 439 -3.29 -23.99 4.62
CA ILE A 439 -2.81 -23.31 3.41
C ILE A 439 -3.53 -21.97 3.23
N GLU A 440 -4.83 -21.97 3.44
CA GLU A 440 -5.69 -20.80 3.37
C GLU A 440 -5.27 -19.75 4.42
N ALA A 441 -5.08 -20.17 5.68
CA ALA A 441 -4.67 -19.28 6.75
C ALA A 441 -3.28 -18.67 6.48
N MET A 442 -2.31 -19.49 6.04
CA MET A 442 -0.96 -19.01 5.70
C MET A 442 -1.01 -17.99 4.57
N SER A 443 -1.67 -18.33 3.47
CA SER A 443 -1.69 -17.51 2.27
C SER A 443 -2.47 -16.21 2.44
N THR A 444 -3.60 -16.22 3.16
CA THR A 444 -4.39 -15.02 3.44
C THR A 444 -3.66 -14.07 4.39
N VAL A 445 -2.92 -14.59 5.38
CA VAL A 445 -2.06 -13.76 6.25
C VAL A 445 -0.92 -13.12 5.47
N ILE A 446 -0.22 -13.89 4.62
CA ILE A 446 0.86 -13.36 3.78
C ILE A 446 0.31 -12.31 2.81
N SER A 447 -0.82 -12.59 2.18
CA SER A 447 -1.49 -11.67 1.27
C SER A 447 -1.93 -10.38 1.97
N SER A 448 -2.53 -10.47 3.16
CA SER A 448 -2.97 -9.31 3.94
C SER A 448 -1.81 -8.46 4.44
N LEU A 449 -0.76 -9.08 5.01
CA LEU A 449 0.41 -8.36 5.49
C LEU A 449 1.26 -7.80 4.34
N GLY A 450 1.26 -8.48 3.20
CA GLY A 450 1.91 -8.03 1.96
C GLY A 450 1.06 -7.05 1.14
N ASN A 451 -0.21 -6.84 1.50
CA ASN A 451 -1.20 -6.04 0.76
C ASN A 451 -1.32 -6.49 -0.71
N VAL A 452 -1.54 -7.78 -0.96
CA VAL A 452 -1.53 -8.39 -2.30
C VAL A 452 -2.94 -8.68 -2.84
N GLY A 453 -3.86 -9.18 -1.97
CA GLY A 453 -5.26 -9.49 -2.29
C GLY A 453 -5.55 -10.98 -2.32
N PRO A 454 -5.26 -11.72 -3.40
CA PRO A 454 -5.60 -13.14 -3.47
C PRO A 454 -4.70 -14.01 -2.58
N GLY A 455 -5.28 -15.09 -2.03
CA GLY A 455 -4.60 -16.15 -1.30
C GLY A 455 -4.42 -17.42 -2.14
N LEU A 456 -4.43 -18.57 -1.49
CA LEU A 456 -4.42 -19.92 -2.10
C LEU A 456 -5.65 -20.72 -1.66
N GLY A 457 -5.93 -21.79 -2.36
CA GLY A 457 -7.05 -22.67 -2.04
C GLY A 457 -8.40 -21.97 -2.19
N ALA A 458 -9.26 -22.09 -1.18
CA ALA A 458 -10.61 -21.50 -1.18
C ALA A 458 -10.63 -19.96 -1.23
N PHE A 459 -9.50 -19.30 -1.00
CA PHE A 459 -9.35 -17.83 -1.06
C PHE A 459 -8.39 -17.39 -2.17
N GLY A 460 -8.28 -18.21 -3.22
CA GLY A 460 -7.49 -17.94 -4.42
C GLY A 460 -8.07 -16.83 -5.29
N PRO A 461 -7.49 -16.62 -6.49
CA PRO A 461 -7.79 -15.46 -7.33
C PRO A 461 -9.20 -15.50 -7.94
N ALA A 462 -9.85 -16.66 -7.97
CA ALA A 462 -11.21 -16.85 -8.49
C ALA A 462 -12.29 -16.76 -7.40
N PHE A 463 -11.92 -16.59 -6.13
CA PHE A 463 -12.83 -16.69 -4.99
C PHE A 463 -12.81 -15.45 -4.13
N SER A 464 -13.96 -15.17 -3.50
CA SER A 464 -14.07 -14.12 -2.48
C SER A 464 -13.61 -14.62 -1.10
N TRP A 465 -13.44 -13.69 -0.18
CA TRP A 465 -13.13 -13.99 1.21
C TRP A 465 -14.38 -13.95 2.12
N ALA A 466 -15.58 -13.98 1.53
CA ALA A 466 -16.86 -13.93 2.26
C ALA A 466 -16.98 -15.05 3.30
N ALA A 467 -16.51 -16.26 2.96
CA ALA A 467 -16.60 -17.45 3.82
C ALA A 467 -15.69 -17.41 5.06
N LEU A 468 -14.83 -16.41 5.21
CA LEU A 468 -13.99 -16.26 6.41
C LEU A 468 -14.84 -15.93 7.64
N PRO A 469 -14.50 -16.50 8.82
CA PRO A 469 -15.09 -16.07 10.08
C PRO A 469 -14.86 -14.58 10.35
N ASP A 470 -15.83 -13.90 11.00
CA ASP A 470 -15.75 -12.47 11.30
C ASP A 470 -14.48 -12.10 12.09
N ALA A 471 -14.11 -12.92 13.07
CA ALA A 471 -12.86 -12.73 13.84
C ALA A 471 -11.62 -12.76 12.93
N ALA A 472 -11.58 -13.66 11.94
CA ALA A 472 -10.49 -13.72 10.96
C ALA A 472 -10.45 -12.46 10.10
N LYS A 473 -11.59 -11.92 9.65
CA LYS A 473 -11.69 -10.68 8.88
C LYS A 473 -11.12 -9.49 9.66
N TRP A 474 -11.42 -9.37 10.96
CA TRP A 474 -10.85 -8.31 11.81
C TRP A 474 -9.32 -8.43 11.97
N ILE A 475 -8.81 -9.65 12.18
CA ILE A 475 -7.37 -9.92 12.28
C ILE A 475 -6.68 -9.55 10.97
N LEU A 476 -7.23 -9.98 9.83
CA LEU A 476 -6.67 -9.69 8.51
C LEU A 476 -6.73 -8.19 8.19
N SER A 477 -7.83 -7.49 8.53
CA SER A 477 -7.93 -6.03 8.40
C SER A 477 -6.82 -5.31 9.19
N PHE A 478 -6.52 -5.79 10.39
CA PHE A 478 -5.42 -5.25 11.19
C PHE A 478 -4.05 -5.55 10.57
N LEU A 479 -3.84 -6.75 10.00
CA LEU A 479 -2.63 -7.10 9.28
C LEU A 479 -2.44 -6.27 8.00
N MET A 480 -3.52 -5.99 7.26
CA MET A 480 -3.49 -5.08 6.10
C MET A 480 -3.01 -3.68 6.50
N LEU A 481 -3.52 -3.15 7.61
CA LEU A 481 -3.10 -1.85 8.14
C LEU A 481 -1.62 -1.85 8.57
N ILE A 482 -1.18 -2.87 9.29
CA ILE A 482 0.22 -3.02 9.72
C ILE A 482 1.14 -3.15 8.51
N GLY A 483 0.76 -3.95 7.51
CA GLY A 483 1.51 -4.12 6.27
C GLY A 483 1.70 -2.80 5.54
N ARG A 484 0.62 -2.05 5.33
CA ARG A 484 0.62 -0.77 4.63
C ARG A 484 1.46 0.29 5.31
N LEU A 485 1.44 0.35 6.64
CA LEU A 485 2.18 1.31 7.46
C LEU A 485 3.57 0.80 7.88
N GLU A 486 4.09 -0.23 7.20
CA GLU A 486 5.43 -0.79 7.39
C GLU A 486 5.72 -1.22 8.85
N LEU A 487 4.81 -1.90 9.51
CA LEU A 487 4.85 -2.49 10.85
C LEU A 487 5.06 -1.48 11.99
N PHE A 488 6.19 -0.76 12.00
CA PHE A 488 6.60 0.01 13.17
C PHE A 488 5.68 1.19 13.46
N ALA A 489 5.07 1.82 12.46
CA ALA A 489 4.22 2.98 12.67
C ALA A 489 2.99 2.66 13.53
N VAL A 490 2.38 1.50 13.33
CA VAL A 490 1.22 1.03 14.11
C VAL A 490 1.65 0.42 15.44
N LEU A 491 2.66 -0.45 15.41
CA LEU A 491 3.04 -1.25 16.58
C LEU A 491 3.70 -0.41 17.68
N LEU A 492 4.34 0.71 17.33
CA LEU A 492 4.84 1.68 18.31
C LEU A 492 3.74 2.25 19.21
N LEU A 493 2.48 2.35 18.73
CA LEU A 493 1.37 2.82 19.55
C LEU A 493 1.02 1.85 20.70
N PHE A 494 1.35 0.58 20.56
CA PHE A 494 1.13 -0.45 21.58
C PHE A 494 2.32 -0.59 22.56
N TYR A 495 3.43 0.09 22.29
CA TYR A 495 4.59 0.07 23.17
C TYR A 495 4.43 1.09 24.31
N SER A 496 4.51 0.65 25.57
CA SER A 496 4.32 1.52 26.77
C SER A 496 5.25 2.74 26.77
N GLY A 497 6.51 2.56 26.42
CA GLY A 497 7.49 3.64 26.33
C GLY A 497 7.18 4.74 25.30
N PHE A 498 6.23 4.49 24.37
CA PHE A 498 5.71 5.53 23.47
C PHE A 498 4.92 6.61 24.23
N TRP A 499 4.25 6.23 25.32
CA TRP A 499 3.38 7.08 26.11
C TRP A 499 4.07 7.65 27.35
N GLU A 500 5.31 7.22 27.66
CA GLU A 500 6.08 7.67 28.82
C GLU A 500 6.86 8.97 28.53
N ARG A 501 6.95 9.85 29.54
CA ARG A 501 7.85 11.01 29.55
C ARG A 501 9.26 10.53 29.91
N ARG A 502 10.22 10.71 29.01
CA ARG A 502 11.64 10.63 29.35
C ARG A 502 12.16 11.97 29.83
#